data_4356546a747cb30dc2b8d0e125ec9443
#
_entry.id   4356546a747cb30dc2b8d0e125ec9443
#
_cell.length_a   1.000
_cell.length_b   1.000
_cell.length_c   1.000
_cell.angle_alpha   90.00
_cell.angle_beta   90.00
_cell.angle_gamma   90.00
#
_symmetry.space_group_name_H-M   'P 1'
#
loop_
_entity.id
_entity.type
_entity.pdbx_description
1 polymer ?
#
loop_
_entity_poly.entity_id
_entity_poly.type
_entity_poly.pdbx_seq_one_letter_code
_entity_poly.pdbx_strand_id
1 'polypeptide(L)'
;QGMVLAEAYYHDSTEHGRVWVKPEDVETEKDTKGKTLGARRLSDGVALNATGWTTMSKSKNNGVDPQTLVDRYGADTVRLFTMFAAPPDQALEWNDDAVAGSQRFLRRLWTLVHSNLEQVSVDRSVPADLDDESQALRRVFYGALQKISRDMDRGQFNTVVAACMESFNALDRFKPGADDTRIAVMREALGILVRVLAPITPHLSHVLWQALDMKGDLLDAPWPEVDERALVSATQSLVVQVNGKLRGHVEIRSEADESEIREAVLSDEKIARHLGDQDVRKVIVVPGKLVNVVI
;
A
#
# COMPACT_ATOMS: atom_id res chain seq x y z
N GLN A 1 21.82 3.17 -10.32
CA GLN A 1 21.13 1.91 -10.03
C GLN A 1 21.56 1.40 -8.67
N GLY A 2 20.57 1.03 -7.84
CA GLY A 2 20.82 0.37 -6.57
C GLY A 2 21.39 -1.05 -6.77
N MET A 3 22.06 -1.55 -5.77
CA MET A 3 22.61 -2.91 -5.76
C MET A 3 21.77 -3.82 -4.89
N VAL A 4 21.67 -5.09 -5.27
CA VAL A 4 21.04 -6.11 -4.43
C VAL A 4 22.09 -6.63 -3.44
N LEU A 5 21.76 -6.53 -2.16
CA LEU A 5 22.60 -6.96 -1.05
C LEU A 5 22.03 -8.23 -0.44
N ALA A 6 22.92 -9.14 -0.06
CA ALA A 6 22.58 -10.31 0.76
C ALA A 6 23.69 -10.59 1.76
N GLU A 7 23.37 -11.27 2.84
CA GLU A 7 24.41 -11.79 3.72
C GLU A 7 25.21 -12.89 3.02
N ALA A 8 26.50 -12.97 3.29
CA ALA A 8 27.35 -14.05 2.81
C ALA A 8 27.97 -14.78 4.00
N TYR A 9 28.08 -16.09 3.88
CA TYR A 9 28.53 -16.97 4.96
C TYR A 9 29.78 -17.73 4.54
N TYR A 10 30.74 -17.85 5.45
CA TYR A 10 31.98 -18.53 5.17
C TYR A 10 32.57 -19.20 6.42
N HIS A 11 33.45 -20.15 6.22
CA HIS A 11 34.39 -20.64 7.22
C HIS A 11 35.82 -20.55 6.67
N ASP A 12 36.79 -20.42 7.56
CA ASP A 12 38.18 -20.45 7.19
C ASP A 12 38.68 -21.92 7.21
N SER A 13 39.35 -22.32 6.11
CA SER A 13 39.97 -23.63 5.93
C SER A 13 41.47 -23.47 5.87
N THR A 14 42.20 -24.38 6.51
CA THR A 14 43.67 -24.39 6.51
C THR A 14 44.25 -24.69 5.11
N GLU A 15 43.48 -25.44 4.27
CA GLU A 15 43.92 -25.85 2.95
C GLU A 15 43.46 -24.92 1.83
N HIS A 16 42.27 -24.34 1.96
CA HIS A 16 41.61 -23.60 0.90
C HIS A 16 41.35 -22.12 1.22
N GLY A 17 41.82 -21.63 2.38
CA GLY A 17 41.53 -20.28 2.85
C GLY A 17 40.04 -20.10 3.14
N ARG A 18 39.44 -18.98 2.72
CA ARG A 18 38.03 -18.70 2.94
C ARG A 18 37.12 -19.49 2.00
N VAL A 19 36.28 -20.35 2.55
CA VAL A 19 35.28 -21.15 1.81
C VAL A 19 33.90 -20.56 2.04
N TRP A 20 33.27 -20.11 0.95
CA TRP A 20 31.94 -19.50 0.97
C TRP A 20 30.85 -20.57 0.85
N VAL A 21 29.80 -20.42 1.69
CA VAL A 21 28.66 -21.34 1.77
C VAL A 21 27.42 -20.61 1.26
N LYS A 22 26.63 -21.30 0.45
CA LYS A 22 25.39 -20.74 -0.09
C LYS A 22 24.38 -20.49 1.04
N PRO A 23 23.60 -19.41 1.02
CA PRO A 23 22.58 -19.13 2.03
C PRO A 23 21.57 -20.26 2.24
N GLU A 24 21.21 -21.00 1.17
CA GLU A 24 20.30 -22.15 1.22
C GLU A 24 20.82 -23.32 2.06
N ASP A 25 22.14 -23.40 2.24
CA ASP A 25 22.83 -24.45 3.03
C ASP A 25 23.15 -23.96 4.47
N VAL A 26 22.58 -22.83 4.90
CA VAL A 26 22.91 -22.20 6.19
C VAL A 26 21.67 -22.07 7.06
N GLU A 27 21.80 -22.52 8.30
CA GLU A 27 20.87 -22.20 9.38
C GLU A 27 21.37 -20.96 10.13
N THR A 28 20.49 -19.95 10.29
CA THR A 28 20.84 -18.70 10.99
C THR A 28 20.00 -18.51 12.24
N GLU A 29 20.65 -18.06 13.30
CA GLU A 29 20.01 -17.53 14.51
C GLU A 29 19.97 -16.00 14.39
N LYS A 30 18.78 -15.38 14.48
CA LYS A 30 18.59 -13.93 14.33
C LYS A 30 17.99 -13.33 15.61
N ASP A 31 18.37 -12.10 15.90
CA ASP A 31 17.72 -11.31 16.95
C ASP A 31 16.33 -10.81 16.52
N THR A 32 15.65 -10.15 17.46
CA THR A 32 14.31 -9.54 17.22
C THR A 32 14.30 -8.43 16.15
N LYS A 33 15.48 -7.94 15.76
CA LYS A 33 15.67 -6.93 14.70
C LYS A 33 16.13 -7.54 13.38
N GLY A 34 16.22 -8.88 13.29
CA GLY A 34 16.64 -9.60 12.09
C GLY A 34 18.17 -9.65 11.88
N LYS A 35 18.98 -9.19 12.84
CA LYS A 35 20.45 -9.28 12.76
C LYS A 35 20.89 -10.71 13.07
N THR A 36 21.74 -11.30 12.22
CA THR A 36 22.31 -12.61 12.41
C THR A 36 23.24 -12.63 13.63
N LEU A 37 22.90 -13.47 14.62
CA LEU A 37 23.67 -13.70 15.85
C LEU A 37 24.62 -14.90 15.70
N GLY A 38 24.21 -15.90 14.91
CA GLY A 38 24.96 -17.09 14.64
C GLY A 38 24.56 -17.71 13.30
N ALA A 39 25.48 -18.46 12.70
CA ALA A 39 25.22 -19.20 11.46
C ALA A 39 25.92 -20.55 11.51
N ARG A 40 25.27 -21.60 11.01
CA ARG A 40 25.80 -22.96 10.92
C ARG A 40 25.48 -23.58 9.58
N ARG A 41 26.42 -24.40 9.05
CA ARG A 41 26.15 -25.16 7.83
C ARG A 41 25.22 -26.34 8.15
N LEU A 42 24.17 -26.49 7.35
CA LEU A 42 23.13 -27.50 7.56
C LEU A 42 23.68 -28.95 7.46
N SER A 43 24.67 -29.20 6.58
CA SER A 43 25.17 -30.54 6.28
C SER A 43 25.95 -31.17 7.43
N ASP A 44 26.68 -30.38 8.23
CA ASP A 44 27.63 -30.92 9.24
C ASP A 44 27.70 -30.08 10.53
N GLY A 45 26.87 -29.00 10.64
CA GLY A 45 26.80 -28.14 11.82
C GLY A 45 28.01 -27.23 12.04
N VAL A 46 28.91 -27.12 11.07
CA VAL A 46 30.11 -26.25 11.19
C VAL A 46 29.66 -24.80 11.36
N ALA A 47 30.23 -24.13 12.38
CA ALA A 47 29.98 -22.72 12.63
C ALA A 47 30.51 -21.86 11.48
N LEU A 48 29.71 -20.90 11.05
CA LEU A 48 30.02 -19.98 9.94
C LEU A 48 30.11 -18.55 10.44
N ASN A 49 30.98 -17.79 9.77
CA ASN A 49 31.06 -16.36 9.92
C ASN A 49 30.09 -15.69 8.95
N ALA A 50 29.32 -14.69 9.40
CA ALA A 50 28.48 -13.86 8.54
C ALA A 50 29.17 -12.53 8.24
N THR A 51 29.06 -12.06 6.97
CA THR A 51 29.65 -10.77 6.55
C THR A 51 28.80 -9.57 6.88
N GLY A 52 27.54 -9.78 7.27
CA GLY A 52 26.49 -8.76 7.17
C GLY A 52 26.12 -8.47 5.71
N TRP A 53 25.38 -7.39 5.48
CA TRP A 53 24.91 -6.99 4.14
C TRP A 53 26.06 -6.68 3.21
N THR A 54 26.16 -7.40 2.10
CA THR A 54 27.21 -7.23 1.08
C THR A 54 26.61 -7.45 -0.31
N THR A 55 27.20 -6.85 -1.32
CA THR A 55 26.79 -7.03 -2.71
C THR A 55 26.80 -8.51 -3.08
N MET A 56 25.72 -8.97 -3.72
CA MET A 56 25.63 -10.31 -4.28
C MET A 56 26.74 -10.55 -5.31
N SER A 57 27.43 -11.66 -5.20
CA SER A 57 28.47 -12.07 -6.17
C SER A 57 28.60 -13.58 -6.24
N LYS A 58 28.96 -14.09 -7.42
CA LYS A 58 29.24 -15.51 -7.64
C LYS A 58 30.39 -16.01 -6.77
N SER A 59 31.41 -15.16 -6.54
CA SER A 59 32.58 -15.52 -5.74
C SER A 59 32.29 -15.68 -4.24
N LYS A 60 31.22 -15.07 -3.74
CA LYS A 60 30.78 -15.20 -2.34
C LYS A 60 29.64 -16.20 -2.16
N ASN A 61 29.16 -16.82 -3.23
CA ASN A 61 28.00 -17.71 -3.24
C ASN A 61 26.73 -17.14 -2.56
N ASN A 62 26.59 -15.81 -2.46
CA ASN A 62 25.45 -15.16 -1.82
C ASN A 62 24.42 -14.62 -2.82
N GLY A 63 24.51 -15.00 -4.09
CA GLY A 63 23.51 -14.69 -5.09
C GLY A 63 22.29 -15.57 -4.94
N VAL A 64 21.11 -14.99 -5.14
CA VAL A 64 19.83 -15.71 -5.22
C VAL A 64 19.56 -15.98 -6.71
N ASP A 65 19.27 -17.24 -7.05
CA ASP A 65 18.91 -17.61 -8.41
C ASP A 65 17.48 -17.15 -8.74
N PRO A 66 17.28 -16.24 -9.70
CA PRO A 66 15.95 -15.79 -10.09
C PRO A 66 15.03 -16.94 -10.55
N GLN A 67 15.57 -17.97 -11.20
CA GLN A 67 14.76 -19.08 -11.70
C GLN A 67 14.13 -19.87 -10.55
N THR A 68 14.91 -20.17 -9.50
CA THR A 68 14.40 -20.85 -8.30
C THR A 68 13.26 -20.07 -7.64
N LEU A 69 13.38 -18.73 -7.63
CA LEU A 69 12.32 -17.87 -7.08
C LEU A 69 11.05 -17.86 -7.96
N VAL A 70 11.25 -17.80 -9.29
CA VAL A 70 10.13 -17.84 -10.24
C VAL A 70 9.41 -19.19 -10.14
N ASP A 71 10.13 -20.28 -10.04
CA ASP A 71 9.54 -21.63 -9.91
C ASP A 71 8.76 -21.78 -8.59
N ARG A 72 9.25 -21.15 -7.52
CA ARG A 72 8.61 -21.24 -6.19
C ARG A 72 7.46 -20.27 -5.99
N TYR A 73 7.60 -19.03 -6.44
CA TYR A 73 6.69 -17.93 -6.11
C TYR A 73 5.94 -17.35 -7.31
N GLY A 74 6.39 -17.65 -8.54
CA GLY A 74 5.90 -17.05 -9.77
C GLY A 74 6.59 -15.73 -10.12
N ALA A 75 6.69 -15.45 -11.41
CA ALA A 75 7.39 -14.27 -11.93
C ALA A 75 6.83 -12.94 -11.40
N ASP A 76 5.50 -12.80 -11.35
CA ASP A 76 4.85 -11.57 -10.87
C ASP A 76 5.14 -11.29 -9.40
N THR A 77 5.27 -12.32 -8.56
CA THR A 77 5.67 -12.15 -7.16
C THR A 77 7.09 -11.59 -7.04
N VAL A 78 8.02 -12.14 -7.82
CA VAL A 78 9.43 -11.70 -7.82
C VAL A 78 9.53 -10.27 -8.32
N ARG A 79 8.80 -9.92 -9.39
CA ARG A 79 8.72 -8.55 -9.92
C ARG A 79 8.17 -7.57 -8.89
N LEU A 80 7.02 -7.94 -8.28
CA LEU A 80 6.38 -7.11 -7.25
C LEU A 80 7.32 -6.84 -6.08
N PHE A 81 7.97 -7.89 -5.55
CA PHE A 81 8.94 -7.74 -4.48
C PHE A 81 10.09 -6.82 -4.87
N THR A 82 10.70 -7.03 -6.04
CA THR A 82 11.85 -6.23 -6.48
C THR A 82 11.50 -4.76 -6.62
N MET A 83 10.30 -4.45 -7.13
CA MET A 83 9.84 -3.07 -7.31
C MET A 83 9.36 -2.43 -6.00
N PHE A 84 8.93 -3.25 -5.03
CA PHE A 84 8.44 -2.76 -3.73
C PHE A 84 9.56 -2.52 -2.72
N ALA A 85 10.60 -3.37 -2.71
CA ALA A 85 11.57 -3.44 -1.63
C ALA A 85 12.43 -2.17 -1.49
N ALA A 86 12.75 -1.49 -2.60
CA ALA A 86 13.52 -0.25 -2.57
C ALA A 86 13.28 0.60 -3.83
N PRO A 87 13.47 1.93 -3.76
CA PRO A 87 13.58 2.78 -4.94
C PRO A 87 14.72 2.30 -5.86
N PRO A 88 14.62 2.51 -7.19
CA PRO A 88 15.61 1.96 -8.14
C PRO A 88 17.03 2.50 -7.98
N ASP A 89 17.22 3.62 -7.31
CA ASP A 89 18.50 4.26 -7.03
C ASP A 89 19.11 3.87 -5.67
N GLN A 90 18.37 3.11 -4.85
CA GLN A 90 18.83 2.64 -3.55
C GLN A 90 19.18 1.15 -3.56
N ALA A 91 19.99 0.73 -2.59
CA ALA A 91 20.32 -0.67 -2.40
C ALA A 91 19.10 -1.44 -1.86
N LEU A 92 18.90 -2.64 -2.41
CA LEU A 92 17.85 -3.57 -1.98
C LEU A 92 18.50 -4.64 -1.09
N GLU A 93 18.09 -4.71 0.16
CA GLU A 93 18.43 -5.81 1.07
C GLU A 93 17.49 -6.99 0.81
N TRP A 94 18.07 -8.13 0.45
CA TRP A 94 17.30 -9.32 0.13
C TRP A 94 16.60 -9.88 1.37
N ASN A 95 15.29 -10.17 1.24
CA ASN A 95 14.49 -10.69 2.34
C ASN A 95 13.43 -11.68 1.82
N ASP A 96 13.60 -12.96 2.13
CA ASP A 96 12.70 -14.03 1.71
C ASP A 96 11.27 -13.89 2.28
N ASP A 97 11.14 -13.40 3.52
CA ASP A 97 9.83 -13.16 4.13
C ASP A 97 9.03 -12.06 3.40
N ALA A 98 9.73 -11.07 2.86
CA ALA A 98 9.12 -10.01 2.07
C ALA A 98 8.69 -10.53 0.68
N VAL A 99 9.41 -11.49 0.08
CA VAL A 99 8.95 -12.19 -1.13
C VAL A 99 7.66 -12.94 -0.86
N ALA A 100 7.61 -13.71 0.24
CA ALA A 100 6.40 -14.41 0.66
C ALA A 100 5.24 -13.44 0.98
N GLY A 101 5.55 -12.25 1.53
CA GLY A 101 4.60 -11.16 1.74
C GLY A 101 3.96 -10.67 0.44
N SER A 102 4.78 -10.48 -0.59
CA SER A 102 4.33 -10.10 -1.93
C SER A 102 3.40 -11.16 -2.54
N GLN A 103 3.74 -12.45 -2.38
CA GLN A 103 2.88 -13.53 -2.85
C GLN A 103 1.52 -13.56 -2.12
N ARG A 104 1.52 -13.34 -0.79
CA ARG A 104 0.25 -13.27 -0.02
C ARG A 104 -0.66 -12.14 -0.51
N PHE A 105 -0.11 -10.97 -0.83
CA PHE A 105 -0.89 -9.88 -1.41
C PHE A 105 -1.54 -10.28 -2.75
N LEU A 106 -0.76 -10.85 -3.69
CA LEU A 106 -1.29 -11.27 -4.98
C LEU A 106 -2.37 -12.37 -4.85
N ARG A 107 -2.18 -13.33 -3.93
CA ARG A 107 -3.18 -14.36 -3.63
C ARG A 107 -4.46 -13.77 -3.04
N ARG A 108 -4.36 -12.78 -2.15
CA ARG A 108 -5.54 -12.10 -1.60
C ARG A 108 -6.30 -11.36 -2.68
N LEU A 109 -5.61 -10.66 -3.58
CA LEU A 109 -6.24 -9.99 -4.71
C LEU A 109 -6.97 -10.99 -5.62
N TRP A 110 -6.31 -12.09 -5.96
CA TRP A 110 -6.91 -13.19 -6.71
C TRP A 110 -8.18 -13.70 -6.04
N THR A 111 -8.09 -14.02 -4.76
CA THR A 111 -9.23 -14.55 -3.98
C THR A 111 -10.39 -13.55 -3.94
N LEU A 112 -10.10 -12.26 -3.71
CA LEU A 112 -11.12 -11.23 -3.66
C LEU A 112 -11.90 -11.14 -4.99
N VAL A 113 -11.19 -11.12 -6.12
CA VAL A 113 -11.82 -11.08 -7.45
C VAL A 113 -12.69 -12.31 -7.67
N HIS A 114 -12.14 -13.52 -7.46
CA HIS A 114 -12.84 -14.77 -7.76
C HIS A 114 -14.01 -15.04 -6.81
N SER A 115 -13.93 -14.60 -5.55
CA SER A 115 -15.05 -14.72 -4.60
C SER A 115 -16.26 -13.83 -4.94
N ASN A 116 -16.05 -12.81 -5.77
CA ASN A 116 -17.10 -11.86 -6.15
C ASN A 116 -17.36 -11.88 -7.67
N LEU A 117 -16.78 -12.85 -8.42
CA LEU A 117 -16.70 -12.82 -9.86
C LEU A 117 -18.05 -12.72 -10.56
N GLU A 118 -19.04 -13.49 -10.11
CA GLU A 118 -20.40 -13.47 -10.68
C GLU A 118 -21.05 -12.08 -10.64
N GLN A 119 -20.70 -11.27 -9.64
CA GLN A 119 -21.24 -9.92 -9.47
C GLN A 119 -20.42 -8.89 -10.24
N VAL A 120 -19.09 -8.94 -10.08
CA VAL A 120 -18.19 -7.88 -10.61
C VAL A 120 -17.80 -8.07 -12.06
N SER A 121 -18.08 -9.21 -12.72
CA SER A 121 -17.84 -9.40 -14.15
C SER A 121 -18.88 -8.71 -15.05
N VAL A 122 -20.05 -8.38 -14.50
CA VAL A 122 -21.09 -7.67 -15.24
C VAL A 122 -20.77 -6.18 -15.32
N ASP A 123 -20.79 -5.62 -16.54
CA ASP A 123 -20.56 -4.19 -16.77
C ASP A 123 -21.71 -3.36 -16.18
N ARG A 124 -21.39 -2.50 -15.22
CA ARG A 124 -22.30 -1.58 -14.56
C ARG A 124 -21.67 -0.20 -14.47
N SER A 125 -22.43 0.83 -14.77
CA SER A 125 -22.01 2.21 -14.55
C SER A 125 -22.18 2.59 -13.08
N VAL A 126 -21.22 3.31 -12.52
CA VAL A 126 -21.34 3.90 -11.18
C VAL A 126 -22.32 5.07 -11.26
N PRO A 127 -23.41 5.09 -10.48
CA PRO A 127 -24.36 6.21 -10.48
C PRO A 127 -23.76 7.43 -9.79
N ALA A 128 -24.42 8.59 -9.95
CA ALA A 128 -23.99 9.83 -9.33
C ALA A 128 -24.28 9.87 -7.82
N ASP A 129 -25.38 9.24 -7.40
CA ASP A 129 -25.77 9.17 -5.99
C ASP A 129 -25.23 7.89 -5.36
N LEU A 130 -24.40 8.05 -4.34
CA LEU A 130 -23.68 6.97 -3.68
C LEU A 130 -23.85 7.05 -2.17
N ASP A 131 -23.90 5.89 -1.51
CA ASP A 131 -23.76 5.83 -0.06
C ASP A 131 -22.37 6.26 0.41
N ASP A 132 -22.24 6.61 1.70
CA ASP A 132 -21.01 7.13 2.29
C ASP A 132 -19.83 6.16 2.17
N GLU A 133 -20.04 4.84 2.28
CA GLU A 133 -18.98 3.84 2.14
C GLU A 133 -18.49 3.73 0.71
N SER A 134 -19.40 3.73 -0.26
CA SER A 134 -19.10 3.74 -1.70
C SER A 134 -18.32 4.98 -2.08
N GLN A 135 -18.75 6.15 -1.59
CA GLN A 135 -18.06 7.40 -1.83
C GLN A 135 -16.68 7.45 -1.17
N ALA A 136 -16.55 6.92 0.05
CA ALA A 136 -15.28 6.80 0.75
C ALA A 136 -14.30 5.88 0.01
N LEU A 137 -14.77 4.72 -0.51
CA LEU A 137 -13.95 3.81 -1.28
C LEU A 137 -13.44 4.46 -2.57
N ARG A 138 -14.31 5.12 -3.34
CA ARG A 138 -13.91 5.84 -4.54
C ARG A 138 -12.89 6.93 -4.24
N ARG A 139 -13.06 7.66 -3.15
CA ARG A 139 -12.08 8.68 -2.71
C ARG A 139 -10.71 8.09 -2.43
N VAL A 140 -10.65 6.93 -1.77
CA VAL A 140 -9.40 6.21 -1.52
C VAL A 140 -8.73 5.84 -2.84
N PHE A 141 -9.48 5.27 -3.80
CA PHE A 141 -8.93 4.81 -5.08
C PHE A 141 -8.48 5.96 -5.97
N TYR A 142 -9.27 7.01 -6.12
CA TYR A 142 -8.89 8.13 -6.96
C TYR A 142 -7.80 9.01 -6.35
N GLY A 143 -7.76 9.13 -5.01
CA GLY A 143 -6.65 9.75 -4.32
C GLY A 143 -5.35 8.96 -4.44
N ALA A 144 -5.43 7.64 -4.34
CA ALA A 144 -4.31 6.75 -4.60
C ALA A 144 -3.86 6.86 -6.06
N LEU A 145 -4.78 6.89 -7.03
CA LEU A 145 -4.47 7.00 -8.45
C LEU A 145 -3.70 8.29 -8.80
N GLN A 146 -4.07 9.43 -8.23
CA GLN A 146 -3.30 10.67 -8.38
C GLN A 146 -1.86 10.52 -7.90
N LYS A 147 -1.67 9.89 -6.73
CA LYS A 147 -0.34 9.62 -6.17
C LYS A 147 0.43 8.63 -7.05
N ILE A 148 -0.20 7.53 -7.42
CA ILE A 148 0.38 6.46 -8.23
C ILE A 148 0.86 6.99 -9.58
N SER A 149 0.03 7.76 -10.30
CA SER A 149 0.40 8.33 -11.60
C SER A 149 1.66 9.19 -11.49
N ARG A 150 1.71 10.07 -10.50
CA ARG A 150 2.89 10.91 -10.24
C ARG A 150 4.13 10.08 -9.86
N ASP A 151 3.96 9.05 -9.04
CA ASP A 151 5.06 8.23 -8.55
C ASP A 151 5.58 7.28 -9.66
N MET A 152 4.70 6.82 -10.57
CA MET A 152 5.08 6.10 -11.79
C MET A 152 5.98 6.95 -12.71
N ASP A 153 5.61 8.20 -12.97
CA ASP A 153 6.39 9.14 -13.79
C ASP A 153 7.79 9.39 -13.18
N ARG A 154 7.89 9.31 -11.86
CA ARG A 154 9.15 9.48 -11.12
C ARG A 154 9.94 8.19 -10.93
N GLY A 155 9.43 7.04 -11.37
CA GLY A 155 10.05 5.75 -11.15
C GLY A 155 10.03 5.28 -9.68
N GLN A 156 9.15 5.84 -8.83
CA GLN A 156 9.04 5.48 -7.42
C GLN A 156 8.10 4.26 -7.25
N PHE A 157 8.52 3.11 -7.79
CA PHE A 157 7.67 1.91 -7.82
C PHE A 157 7.31 1.37 -6.44
N ASN A 158 8.18 1.54 -5.46
CA ASN A 158 7.93 1.13 -4.08
C ASN A 158 6.72 1.85 -3.47
N THR A 159 6.57 3.15 -3.71
CA THR A 159 5.40 3.92 -3.24
C THR A 159 4.14 3.62 -4.04
N VAL A 160 4.28 3.28 -5.33
CA VAL A 160 3.17 2.77 -6.17
C VAL A 160 2.62 1.47 -5.59
N VAL A 161 3.49 0.49 -5.30
CA VAL A 161 3.06 -0.79 -4.73
C VAL A 161 2.44 -0.60 -3.35
N ALA A 162 3.01 0.26 -2.50
CA ALA A 162 2.43 0.60 -1.19
C ALA A 162 1.02 1.15 -1.34
N ALA A 163 0.81 2.12 -2.24
CA ALA A 163 -0.51 2.70 -2.50
C ALA A 163 -1.52 1.66 -3.04
N CYS A 164 -1.08 0.74 -3.91
CA CYS A 164 -1.92 -0.38 -4.36
C CYS A 164 -2.33 -1.30 -3.20
N MET A 165 -1.41 -1.62 -2.29
CA MET A 165 -1.71 -2.45 -1.11
C MET A 165 -2.66 -1.76 -0.13
N GLU A 166 -2.50 -0.45 0.09
CA GLU A 166 -3.40 0.36 0.91
C GLU A 166 -4.81 0.41 0.32
N SER A 167 -4.92 0.67 -0.99
CA SER A 167 -6.19 0.67 -1.72
C SER A 167 -6.87 -0.69 -1.69
N PHE A 168 -6.10 -1.77 -1.90
CA PHE A 168 -6.59 -3.13 -1.75
C PHE A 168 -7.14 -3.41 -0.35
N ASN A 169 -6.48 -2.98 0.71
CA ASN A 169 -6.96 -3.18 2.07
C ASN A 169 -8.27 -2.43 2.35
N ALA A 170 -8.52 -1.29 1.72
CA ALA A 170 -9.81 -0.60 1.78
C ALA A 170 -10.89 -1.40 1.03
N LEU A 171 -10.56 -1.90 -0.17
CA LEU A 171 -11.46 -2.71 -0.99
C LEU A 171 -11.83 -4.04 -0.33
N ASP A 172 -10.90 -4.73 0.29
CA ASP A 172 -11.10 -6.02 0.97
C ASP A 172 -12.09 -5.92 2.16
N ARG A 173 -12.18 -4.74 2.78
CA ARG A 173 -13.15 -4.44 3.83
C ARG A 173 -14.52 -4.06 3.29
N PHE A 174 -14.59 -3.55 2.09
CA PHE A 174 -15.84 -3.13 1.46
C PHE A 174 -16.69 -4.35 1.09
N LYS A 175 -17.96 -4.34 1.50
CA LYS A 175 -18.88 -5.44 1.25
C LYS A 175 -20.02 -4.96 0.35
N PRO A 176 -20.00 -5.34 -0.93
CA PRO A 176 -21.03 -4.88 -1.88
C PRO A 176 -22.42 -5.48 -1.56
N GLY A 177 -22.47 -6.70 -1.00
CA GLY A 177 -23.73 -7.42 -0.83
C GLY A 177 -24.41 -7.70 -2.17
N ALA A 178 -25.71 -7.49 -2.26
CA ALA A 178 -26.50 -7.60 -3.49
C ALA A 178 -26.89 -6.22 -4.06
N ASP A 179 -26.22 -5.14 -3.65
CA ASP A 179 -26.52 -3.78 -4.10
C ASP A 179 -25.74 -3.49 -5.41
N ASP A 180 -26.47 -3.23 -6.49
CA ASP A 180 -25.90 -3.00 -7.81
C ASP A 180 -24.98 -1.78 -7.86
N THR A 181 -25.26 -0.73 -7.09
CA THR A 181 -24.40 0.45 -6.97
C THR A 181 -23.06 0.13 -6.31
N ARG A 182 -23.11 -0.60 -5.20
CA ARG A 182 -21.90 -1.04 -4.47
C ARG A 182 -21.08 -2.03 -5.31
N ILE A 183 -21.74 -2.92 -6.05
CA ILE A 183 -21.08 -3.84 -6.98
C ILE A 183 -20.38 -3.06 -8.10
N ALA A 184 -21.03 -2.03 -8.68
CA ALA A 184 -20.43 -1.18 -9.69
C ALA A 184 -19.17 -0.45 -9.16
N VAL A 185 -19.22 0.09 -7.94
CA VAL A 185 -18.08 0.74 -7.29
C VAL A 185 -16.94 -0.25 -7.01
N MET A 186 -17.26 -1.48 -6.57
CA MET A 186 -16.27 -2.53 -6.38
C MET A 186 -15.58 -2.91 -7.70
N ARG A 187 -16.36 -3.06 -8.78
CA ARG A 187 -15.86 -3.34 -10.13
C ARG A 187 -14.93 -2.22 -10.64
N GLU A 188 -15.34 -0.95 -10.48
CA GLU A 188 -14.53 0.21 -10.83
C GLU A 188 -13.18 0.18 -10.08
N ALA A 189 -13.20 -0.03 -8.77
CA ALA A 189 -12.00 -0.11 -7.93
C ALA A 189 -11.08 -1.27 -8.36
N LEU A 190 -11.63 -2.45 -8.64
CA LEU A 190 -10.87 -3.59 -9.15
C LEU A 190 -10.25 -3.29 -10.51
N GLY A 191 -10.98 -2.66 -11.42
CA GLY A 191 -10.48 -2.25 -12.74
C GLY A 191 -9.30 -1.29 -12.63
N ILE A 192 -9.38 -0.29 -11.77
CA ILE A 192 -8.28 0.65 -11.50
C ILE A 192 -7.07 -0.11 -10.95
N LEU A 193 -7.26 -0.95 -9.92
CA LEU A 193 -6.18 -1.66 -9.25
C LEU A 193 -5.44 -2.61 -10.20
N VAL A 194 -6.19 -3.42 -10.95
CA VAL A 194 -5.63 -4.36 -11.94
C VAL A 194 -4.86 -3.62 -13.02
N ARG A 195 -5.41 -2.51 -13.53
CA ARG A 195 -4.77 -1.69 -14.56
C ARG A 195 -3.48 -1.06 -14.08
N VAL A 196 -3.46 -0.52 -12.85
CA VAL A 196 -2.27 0.11 -12.25
C VAL A 196 -1.18 -0.92 -11.95
N LEU A 197 -1.56 -2.14 -11.54
CA LEU A 197 -0.62 -3.23 -11.29
C LEU A 197 -0.04 -3.85 -12.58
N ALA A 198 -0.67 -3.66 -13.73
CA ALA A 198 -0.28 -4.31 -14.98
C ALA A 198 1.21 -4.13 -15.37
N PRO A 199 1.85 -2.96 -15.23
CA PRO A 199 3.28 -2.82 -15.51
C PRO A 199 4.17 -3.62 -14.55
N ILE A 200 3.68 -3.91 -13.35
CA ILE A 200 4.41 -4.58 -12.26
C ILE A 200 4.15 -6.09 -12.27
N THR A 201 2.88 -6.49 -12.33
CA THR A 201 2.43 -7.90 -12.29
C THR A 201 1.58 -8.24 -13.53
N PRO A 202 2.21 -8.27 -14.73
CA PRO A 202 1.49 -8.34 -16.01
C PRO A 202 0.64 -9.59 -16.17
N HIS A 203 1.14 -10.76 -15.72
CA HIS A 203 0.41 -12.02 -15.93
C HIS A 203 -0.85 -12.10 -15.07
N LEU A 204 -0.73 -11.80 -13.77
CA LEU A 204 -1.87 -11.77 -12.87
C LEU A 204 -2.90 -10.72 -13.33
N SER A 205 -2.42 -9.52 -13.66
CA SER A 205 -3.29 -8.43 -14.09
C SER A 205 -4.03 -8.76 -15.36
N HIS A 206 -3.37 -9.42 -16.35
CA HIS A 206 -4.02 -9.83 -17.58
C HIS A 206 -5.14 -10.85 -17.32
N VAL A 207 -4.87 -11.88 -16.52
CA VAL A 207 -5.90 -12.90 -16.20
C VAL A 207 -7.06 -12.30 -15.42
N LEU A 208 -6.79 -11.41 -14.46
CA LEU A 208 -7.86 -10.73 -13.71
C LEU A 208 -8.67 -9.76 -14.57
N TRP A 209 -8.03 -9.07 -15.54
CA TRP A 209 -8.70 -8.20 -16.49
C TRP A 209 -9.71 -8.97 -17.35
N GLN A 210 -9.30 -10.14 -17.84
CA GLN A 210 -10.18 -11.04 -18.58
C GLN A 210 -11.30 -11.60 -17.71
N ALA A 211 -10.98 -12.06 -16.50
CA ALA A 211 -11.97 -12.59 -15.56
C ALA A 211 -13.04 -11.57 -15.18
N LEU A 212 -12.66 -10.31 -15.04
CA LEU A 212 -13.57 -9.19 -14.77
C LEU A 212 -14.39 -8.78 -16.00
N ASP A 213 -14.19 -9.41 -17.16
CA ASP A 213 -14.83 -9.03 -18.44
C ASP A 213 -14.66 -7.52 -18.76
N MET A 214 -13.42 -7.02 -18.56
CA MET A 214 -13.08 -5.64 -18.91
C MET A 214 -12.92 -5.50 -20.43
N LYS A 215 -13.30 -4.34 -20.96
CA LYS A 215 -13.28 -4.08 -22.42
C LYS A 215 -11.87 -4.05 -22.98
N GLY A 216 -11.64 -4.76 -24.05
CA GLY A 216 -10.37 -4.77 -24.80
C GLY A 216 -9.23 -5.51 -24.11
N ASP A 217 -8.05 -5.43 -24.72
CA ASP A 217 -6.84 -6.00 -24.13
C ASP A 217 -6.28 -5.07 -23.03
N LEU A 218 -5.77 -5.66 -21.96
CA LEU A 218 -5.16 -4.91 -20.86
C LEU A 218 -3.97 -4.06 -21.35
N LEU A 219 -3.20 -4.55 -22.32
CA LEU A 219 -2.03 -3.82 -22.83
C LEU A 219 -2.42 -2.56 -23.61
N ASP A 220 -3.57 -2.59 -24.29
CA ASP A 220 -4.10 -1.47 -25.05
C ASP A 220 -4.99 -0.53 -24.21
N ALA A 221 -5.38 -0.97 -23.01
CA ALA A 221 -6.22 -0.18 -22.13
C ALA A 221 -5.49 1.12 -21.71
N PRO A 222 -6.14 2.30 -21.80
CA PRO A 222 -5.53 3.54 -21.37
C PRO A 222 -5.26 3.53 -19.87
N TRP A 223 -4.29 4.34 -19.43
CA TRP A 223 -4.10 4.59 -18.01
C TRP A 223 -5.37 5.16 -17.41
N PRO A 224 -5.78 4.73 -16.19
CA PRO A 224 -7.00 5.24 -15.58
C PRO A 224 -6.93 6.74 -15.37
N GLU A 225 -8.03 7.43 -15.67
CA GLU A 225 -8.18 8.86 -15.39
C GLU A 225 -8.78 9.08 -14.02
N VAL A 226 -8.41 10.20 -13.40
CA VAL A 226 -8.91 10.57 -12.08
C VAL A 226 -10.31 11.20 -12.22
N ASP A 227 -11.30 10.64 -11.53
CA ASP A 227 -12.60 11.30 -11.36
C ASP A 227 -12.50 12.31 -10.19
N GLU A 228 -12.36 13.59 -10.52
CA GLU A 228 -12.25 14.67 -9.53
C GLU A 228 -13.48 14.75 -8.60
N ARG A 229 -14.65 14.33 -9.07
CA ARG A 229 -15.88 14.29 -8.24
C ARG A 229 -15.76 13.30 -7.10
N ALA A 230 -15.01 12.21 -7.29
CA ALA A 230 -14.76 11.22 -6.25
C ALA A 230 -13.83 11.74 -5.14
N LEU A 231 -13.04 12.77 -5.42
CA LEU A 231 -12.11 13.37 -4.46
C LEU A 231 -12.79 14.38 -3.51
N VAL A 232 -13.97 14.84 -3.87
CA VAL A 232 -14.74 15.74 -3.00
C VAL A 232 -15.12 15.00 -1.72
N SER A 233 -14.66 15.51 -0.59
CA SER A 233 -15.02 14.95 0.71
C SER A 233 -16.38 15.48 1.12
N ALA A 234 -17.29 14.60 1.54
CA ALA A 234 -18.55 15.04 2.15
C ALA A 234 -18.31 15.76 3.48
N THR A 235 -17.21 15.42 4.16
CA THR A 235 -16.81 16.06 5.42
C THR A 235 -15.37 16.57 5.33
N GLN A 236 -15.09 17.64 6.07
CA GLN A 236 -13.76 18.20 6.29
C GLN A 236 -13.47 18.30 7.79
N SER A 237 -12.23 18.02 8.17
CA SER A 237 -11.77 18.16 9.55
C SER A 237 -11.21 19.58 9.74
N LEU A 238 -11.85 20.39 10.56
CA LEU A 238 -11.37 21.71 10.93
C LEU A 238 -10.60 21.66 12.25
N VAL A 239 -9.45 22.29 12.24
CA VAL A 239 -8.67 22.56 13.46
C VAL A 239 -9.43 23.54 14.33
N VAL A 240 -9.70 23.21 15.60
CA VAL A 240 -10.34 24.11 16.54
C VAL A 240 -9.34 24.64 17.56
N GLN A 241 -9.29 25.95 17.66
CA GLN A 241 -8.50 26.69 18.65
C GLN A 241 -9.42 27.39 19.63
N VAL A 242 -8.98 27.51 20.88
CA VAL A 242 -9.60 28.37 21.89
C VAL A 242 -8.53 29.37 22.34
N ASN A 243 -8.80 30.67 22.15
CA ASN A 243 -7.84 31.75 22.38
C ASN A 243 -6.47 31.50 21.69
N GLY A 244 -6.50 31.01 20.41
CA GLY A 244 -5.31 30.73 19.62
C GLY A 244 -4.57 29.42 19.96
N LYS A 245 -5.01 28.66 20.99
CA LYS A 245 -4.41 27.38 21.35
C LYS A 245 -5.20 26.22 20.78
N LEU A 246 -4.53 25.28 20.09
CA LEU A 246 -5.14 24.06 19.56
C LEU A 246 -5.83 23.26 20.69
N ARG A 247 -7.11 22.90 20.49
CA ARG A 247 -7.94 22.14 21.44
C ARG A 247 -8.55 20.88 20.87
N GLY A 248 -8.69 20.80 19.56
CA GLY A 248 -9.26 19.61 18.92
C GLY A 248 -9.43 19.78 17.41
N HIS A 249 -10.12 18.79 16.85
CA HIS A 249 -10.54 18.79 15.46
C HIS A 249 -12.02 18.43 15.45
N VAL A 250 -12.80 19.15 14.66
CA VAL A 250 -14.24 18.89 14.49
C VAL A 250 -14.48 18.54 13.02
N GLU A 251 -15.17 17.43 12.78
CA GLU A 251 -15.59 17.06 11.44
C GLU A 251 -16.91 17.74 11.11
N ILE A 252 -16.93 18.43 9.98
CA ILE A 252 -18.09 19.14 9.46
C ILE A 252 -18.32 18.76 8.01
N ARG A 253 -19.53 18.96 7.48
CA ARG A 253 -19.79 18.83 6.05
C ARG A 253 -18.93 19.82 5.27
N SER A 254 -18.38 19.39 4.12
CA SER A 254 -17.49 20.26 3.30
C SER A 254 -18.20 21.50 2.78
N GLU A 255 -19.52 21.40 2.58
CA GLU A 255 -20.40 22.49 2.14
C GLU A 255 -21.08 23.22 3.31
N ALA A 256 -20.67 22.93 4.57
CA ALA A 256 -21.24 23.58 5.73
C ALA A 256 -21.02 25.09 5.69
N ASP A 257 -22.07 25.85 5.92
CA ASP A 257 -21.96 27.30 6.06
C ASP A 257 -21.33 27.71 7.41
N GLU A 258 -21.05 29.02 7.57
CA GLU A 258 -20.41 29.52 8.79
C GLU A 258 -21.25 29.25 10.05
N SER A 259 -22.58 29.23 9.92
CA SER A 259 -23.52 28.95 11.03
C SER A 259 -23.45 27.50 11.46
N GLU A 260 -23.49 26.57 10.51
CA GLU A 260 -23.36 25.13 10.76
C GLU A 260 -21.98 24.78 11.35
N ILE A 261 -20.92 25.41 10.85
CA ILE A 261 -19.56 25.24 11.41
C ILE A 261 -19.52 25.71 12.87
N ARG A 262 -20.08 26.85 13.15
CA ARG A 262 -20.15 27.41 14.50
C ARG A 262 -20.92 26.51 15.45
N GLU A 263 -22.08 26.03 15.05
CA GLU A 263 -22.90 25.12 15.85
C GLU A 263 -22.17 23.80 16.12
N ALA A 264 -21.57 23.17 15.11
CA ALA A 264 -20.81 21.93 15.25
C ALA A 264 -19.61 22.08 16.20
N VAL A 265 -18.89 23.21 16.13
CA VAL A 265 -17.74 23.48 17.00
C VAL A 265 -18.16 23.71 18.45
N LEU A 266 -19.25 24.44 18.68
CA LEU A 266 -19.71 24.75 20.04
C LEU A 266 -20.41 23.56 20.71
N SER A 267 -20.98 22.62 19.94
CA SER A 267 -21.60 21.39 20.44
C SER A 267 -20.63 20.23 20.63
N ASP A 268 -19.38 20.34 20.15
CA ASP A 268 -18.39 19.28 20.36
C ASP A 268 -18.00 19.17 21.86
N GLU A 269 -18.14 17.98 22.43
CA GLU A 269 -17.91 17.73 23.87
C GLU A 269 -16.48 18.08 24.32
N LYS A 270 -15.46 17.87 23.46
CA LYS A 270 -14.06 18.17 23.80
C LYS A 270 -13.83 19.66 23.83
N ILE A 271 -14.40 20.38 22.87
CA ILE A 271 -14.32 21.84 22.81
C ILE A 271 -15.10 22.46 23.96
N ALA A 272 -16.34 21.99 24.22
CA ALA A 272 -17.17 22.46 25.32
C ALA A 272 -16.46 22.37 26.69
N ARG A 273 -15.71 21.30 26.95
CA ARG A 273 -14.90 21.16 28.18
C ARG A 273 -13.82 22.25 28.32
N HIS A 274 -13.29 22.74 27.18
CA HIS A 274 -12.28 23.81 27.20
C HIS A 274 -12.89 25.21 27.28
N LEU A 275 -14.16 25.35 26.94
CA LEU A 275 -14.91 26.61 27.11
C LEU A 275 -15.34 26.80 28.56
N GLY A 276 -15.73 25.68 29.24
CA GLY A 276 -16.26 25.72 30.61
C GLY A 276 -17.50 26.62 30.68
N ASP A 277 -17.63 27.39 31.77
CA ASP A 277 -18.73 28.34 31.98
C ASP A 277 -18.45 29.74 31.40
N GLN A 278 -17.44 29.90 30.52
CA GLN A 278 -17.07 31.16 29.97
C GLN A 278 -17.93 31.54 28.74
N ASP A 279 -18.33 32.79 28.66
CA ASP A 279 -19.09 33.26 27.50
C ASP A 279 -18.23 33.37 26.24
N VAL A 280 -18.72 32.81 25.14
CA VAL A 280 -18.08 32.89 23.83
C VAL A 280 -18.30 34.31 23.27
N ARG A 281 -17.20 35.07 23.20
CA ARG A 281 -17.23 36.46 22.66
C ARG A 281 -17.29 36.47 21.13
N LYS A 282 -16.52 35.60 20.50
CA LYS A 282 -16.41 35.55 19.03
C LYS A 282 -15.96 34.17 18.55
N VAL A 283 -16.54 33.72 17.43
CA VAL A 283 -16.04 32.53 16.69
C VAL A 283 -15.54 33.05 15.33
N ILE A 284 -14.27 32.80 15.04
CA ILE A 284 -13.61 33.21 13.79
C ILE A 284 -13.43 31.96 12.97
N VAL A 285 -14.12 31.87 11.83
CA VAL A 285 -14.01 30.75 10.89
C VAL A 285 -13.04 31.12 9.77
N VAL A 286 -12.00 30.32 9.55
CA VAL A 286 -11.13 30.41 8.38
C VAL A 286 -11.48 29.22 7.50
N PRO A 287 -12.20 29.43 6.38
CA PRO A 287 -12.71 28.34 5.55
C PRO A 287 -11.61 27.33 5.16
N GLY A 288 -11.90 26.03 5.31
CA GLY A 288 -10.99 24.95 4.96
C GLY A 288 -9.72 24.81 5.82
N LYS A 289 -9.56 25.62 6.89
CA LYS A 289 -8.33 25.61 7.71
C LYS A 289 -8.60 25.43 9.19
N LEU A 290 -9.23 26.39 9.82
CA LEU A 290 -9.41 26.36 11.27
C LEU A 290 -10.60 27.20 11.74
N VAL A 291 -11.04 26.93 12.96
CA VAL A 291 -11.98 27.77 13.72
C VAL A 291 -11.28 28.20 15.01
N ASN A 292 -11.32 29.50 15.31
CA ASN A 292 -10.82 30.02 16.58
C ASN A 292 -11.97 30.58 17.42
N VAL A 293 -12.20 29.97 18.56
CA VAL A 293 -13.20 30.41 19.56
C VAL A 293 -12.50 31.33 20.55
N VAL A 294 -13.03 32.57 20.70
CA VAL A 294 -12.52 33.57 21.64
C VAL A 294 -13.50 33.68 22.80
N ILE A 295 -13.00 33.42 23.99
CA ILE A 295 -13.72 33.52 25.27
C ILE A 295 -13.15 34.63 26.14
#